data_08c45db68e0634f9fe0444e9c7e72ee6
#
_entry.id   08c45db68e0634f9fe0444e9c7e72ee6
#
_cell.length_a   1.000
_cell.length_b   1.000
_cell.length_c   1.000
_cell.angle_alpha   90.00
_cell.angle_beta   90.00
_cell.angle_gamma   90.00
#
_symmetry.space_group_name_H-M   'P 1'
#
loop_
_entity.id
_entity.type
_entity.pdbx_description
1 polymer ?
#
loop_
_entity_poly.entity_id
_entity_poly.type
_entity_poly.pdbx_seq_one_letter_code
_entity_poly.pdbx_strand_id
1 'polypeptide(L)'
;MKQEERNALGNWEEYKADISNSTPVDVNMSRAEREKHRLYLEAHPVEWIQYFFPEYAKYPFAPFHKKAIRRILGNDEWYEVLSWSRELAKSTVVMFCVMYLALTGKKKNVMLASATQDSAKRLLDPYRANFEANGRIKAYYGEQVNLGSWTDTEFIAKCGCAFRAIGAGNAPRGSRNEAVRPDVLLVDDYDTDEDCRNPDIIQKKWDWYEQAFYATRSISEPTLIVWCGNIIARDCCVARAATLADHHDIVNIRDKDGHSTWPEKNTEEHIDTVLRKISAASAQKEYYNNPVTEGEVFKEITYGRVPDLKKFPFLVIYGDPAPGENKSK
;
A
#
# COMPACT_ATOMS: atom_id res chain seq x y z
N MET A 1 -21.28 -12.11 24.41
CA MET A 1 -20.08 -11.88 23.58
C MET A 1 -19.31 -13.19 23.49
N LYS A 2 -19.06 -13.67 22.28
CA LYS A 2 -18.28 -14.90 22.03
C LYS A 2 -16.82 -14.71 22.46
N GLN A 3 -16.08 -15.79 22.68
CA GLN A 3 -14.66 -15.71 23.11
C GLN A 3 -13.79 -14.99 22.06
N GLU A 4 -14.05 -15.22 20.77
CA GLU A 4 -13.36 -14.55 19.67
C GLU A 4 -13.60 -13.03 19.68
N GLU A 5 -14.80 -12.59 19.95
CA GLU A 5 -15.14 -11.16 20.06
C GLU A 5 -14.43 -10.49 21.25
N ARG A 6 -14.31 -11.23 22.37
CA ARG A 6 -13.56 -10.74 23.55
C ARG A 6 -12.07 -10.61 23.24
N ASN A 7 -11.47 -11.58 22.55
CA ASN A 7 -10.08 -11.54 22.15
C ASN A 7 -9.82 -10.39 21.16
N ALA A 8 -10.70 -10.22 20.16
CA ALA A 8 -10.59 -9.12 19.20
C ALA A 8 -10.69 -7.75 19.88
N LEU A 9 -11.60 -7.59 20.83
CA LEU A 9 -11.72 -6.36 21.61
C LEU A 9 -10.47 -6.12 22.48
N GLY A 10 -9.95 -7.16 23.13
CA GLY A 10 -8.72 -7.07 23.93
C GLY A 10 -7.53 -6.62 23.09
N ASN A 11 -7.33 -7.22 21.92
CA ASN A 11 -6.27 -6.84 20.98
C ASN A 11 -6.42 -5.40 20.48
N TRP A 12 -7.66 -4.93 20.26
CA TRP A 12 -7.93 -3.56 19.84
C TRP A 12 -7.59 -2.53 20.95
N GLU A 13 -7.95 -2.83 22.20
CA GLU A 13 -7.64 -1.97 23.34
C GLU A 13 -6.12 -1.94 23.62
N GLU A 14 -5.42 -3.07 23.50
CA GLU A 14 -3.98 -3.14 23.61
C GLU A 14 -3.30 -2.29 22.52
N TYR A 15 -3.72 -2.41 21.27
CA TYR A 15 -3.21 -1.62 20.18
C TYR A 15 -3.40 -0.10 20.39
N LYS A 16 -4.57 0.30 20.90
CA LYS A 16 -4.81 1.71 21.26
C LYS A 16 -3.95 2.18 22.43
N ALA A 17 -3.73 1.31 23.41
CA ALA A 17 -2.87 1.63 24.56
C ALA A 17 -1.42 1.87 24.10
N ASP A 18 -0.89 1.06 23.20
CA ASP A 18 0.45 1.24 22.63
C ASP A 18 0.60 2.58 21.90
N ILE A 19 -0.40 2.95 21.08
CA ILE A 19 -0.43 4.25 20.41
C ILE A 19 -0.47 5.39 21.44
N SER A 20 -1.31 5.30 22.45
CA SER A 20 -1.44 6.32 23.49
C SER A 20 -0.14 6.48 24.29
N ASN A 21 0.48 5.38 24.67
CA ASN A 21 1.73 5.37 25.44
C ASN A 21 2.92 5.93 24.64
N SER A 22 2.94 5.71 23.32
CA SER A 22 4.00 6.21 22.44
C SER A 22 3.83 7.68 22.05
N THR A 23 2.66 8.27 22.30
CA THR A 23 2.33 9.67 21.91
C THR A 23 2.02 10.58 23.10
N PRO A 24 2.92 10.67 24.11
CA PRO A 24 2.72 11.56 25.24
C PRO A 24 2.68 13.03 24.78
N VAL A 25 1.88 13.82 25.48
CA VAL A 25 1.72 15.25 25.21
C VAL A 25 2.47 16.05 26.25
N ASP A 26 3.24 17.06 25.84
CA ASP A 26 3.83 18.02 26.75
C ASP A 26 2.74 18.92 27.35
N VAL A 27 2.47 18.72 28.62
CA VAL A 27 1.45 19.46 29.37
C VAL A 27 1.89 20.91 29.69
N ASN A 28 3.18 21.20 29.62
CA ASN A 28 3.73 22.54 29.89
C ASN A 28 3.68 23.45 28.67
N MET A 29 3.49 22.89 27.48
CA MET A 29 3.41 23.65 26.24
C MET A 29 2.09 24.46 26.21
N SER A 30 2.19 25.76 26.13
CA SER A 30 1.03 26.66 25.98
C SER A 30 0.32 26.42 24.63
N ARG A 31 -0.93 26.89 24.55
CA ARG A 31 -1.70 26.80 23.29
C ARG A 31 -1.01 27.54 22.14
N ALA A 32 -0.41 28.67 22.36
CA ALA A 32 0.28 29.47 21.35
C ALA A 32 1.57 28.75 20.83
N GLU A 33 2.34 28.16 21.75
CA GLU A 33 3.53 27.39 21.40
C GLU A 33 3.15 26.15 20.60
N ARG A 34 2.09 25.46 21.00
CA ARG A 34 1.57 24.27 20.28
C ARG A 34 1.11 24.63 18.88
N GLU A 35 0.43 25.76 18.71
CA GLU A 35 0.00 26.24 17.39
C GLU A 35 1.21 26.57 16.50
N LYS A 36 2.21 27.26 17.03
CA LYS A 36 3.45 27.55 16.31
C LYS A 36 4.18 26.27 15.92
N HIS A 37 4.26 25.30 16.82
CA HIS A 37 4.89 24.00 16.56
C HIS A 37 4.09 23.21 15.53
N ARG A 38 2.76 23.24 15.57
CA ARG A 38 1.91 22.62 14.56
C ARG A 38 2.21 23.16 13.16
N LEU A 39 2.23 24.47 12.99
CA LEU A 39 2.53 25.12 11.71
C LEU A 39 3.93 24.77 11.19
N TYR A 40 4.92 24.70 12.10
CA TYR A 40 6.26 24.25 11.76
C TYR A 40 6.25 22.82 11.23
N LEU A 41 5.62 21.89 11.95
CA LEU A 41 5.52 20.49 11.56
C LEU A 41 4.77 20.32 10.23
N GLU A 42 3.69 21.04 10.01
CA GLU A 42 2.93 21.02 8.75
C GLU A 42 3.75 21.49 7.55
N ALA A 43 4.72 22.39 7.77
CA ALA A 43 5.69 22.78 6.74
C ALA A 43 6.81 21.73 6.52
N HIS A 44 6.97 20.77 7.46
CA HIS A 44 8.02 19.73 7.43
C HIS A 44 7.41 18.32 7.56
N PRO A 45 6.80 17.80 6.49
CA PRO A 45 5.98 16.57 6.56
C PRO A 45 6.70 15.35 7.14
N VAL A 46 8.00 15.18 6.88
CA VAL A 46 8.77 14.05 7.44
C VAL A 46 8.88 14.16 8.97
N GLU A 47 9.13 15.35 9.48
CA GLU A 47 9.20 15.62 10.93
C GLU A 47 7.80 15.50 11.55
N TRP A 48 6.77 15.94 10.83
CA TRP A 48 5.37 15.77 11.22
C TRP A 48 5.04 14.29 11.42
N ILE A 49 5.41 13.43 10.47
CA ILE A 49 5.19 11.98 10.56
C ILE A 49 5.93 11.40 11.78
N GLN A 50 7.21 11.73 11.96
CA GLN A 50 8.01 11.23 13.07
C GLN A 50 7.45 11.69 14.43
N TYR A 51 6.91 12.90 14.50
CA TYR A 51 6.32 13.44 15.71
C TYR A 51 4.98 12.78 16.03
N PHE A 52 4.07 12.64 15.06
CA PHE A 52 2.74 12.09 15.33
C PHE A 52 2.68 10.56 15.36
N PHE A 53 3.63 9.87 14.75
CA PHE A 53 3.62 8.41 14.63
C PHE A 53 4.93 7.75 15.08
N PRO A 54 5.44 8.03 16.29
CA PRO A 54 6.72 7.51 16.75
C PRO A 54 6.73 5.98 16.87
N GLU A 55 5.59 5.34 17.16
CA GLU A 55 5.46 3.89 17.25
C GLU A 55 5.72 3.20 15.92
N TYR A 56 5.30 3.81 14.81
CA TYR A 56 5.53 3.27 13.47
C TYR A 56 6.86 3.74 12.86
N ALA A 57 7.29 4.97 13.18
CA ALA A 57 8.50 5.59 12.63
C ALA A 57 9.74 5.34 13.52
N LYS A 58 9.89 4.09 14.02
CA LYS A 58 11.00 3.68 14.90
C LYS A 58 12.37 3.77 14.23
N TYR A 59 12.41 3.55 12.93
CA TYR A 59 13.64 3.58 12.14
C TYR A 59 13.69 4.85 11.29
N PRO A 60 14.88 5.42 11.05
CA PRO A 60 15.05 6.54 10.14
C PRO A 60 14.49 6.23 8.75
N PHE A 61 13.81 7.19 8.15
CA PHE A 61 13.32 7.04 6.78
C PHE A 61 14.46 6.98 5.78
N ALA A 62 14.49 5.93 4.98
CA ALA A 62 15.38 5.81 3.84
C ALA A 62 15.06 6.87 2.75
N PRO A 63 15.99 7.15 1.83
CA PRO A 63 15.79 8.14 0.77
C PRO A 63 14.53 7.92 -0.07
N PHE A 64 14.16 6.67 -0.37
CA PHE A 64 12.97 6.36 -1.17
C PHE A 64 11.66 6.71 -0.42
N HIS A 65 11.57 6.49 0.89
CA HIS A 65 10.44 6.93 1.71
C HIS A 65 10.24 8.44 1.59
N LYS A 66 11.32 9.21 1.81
CA LYS A 66 11.26 10.67 1.75
C LYS A 66 10.89 11.20 0.36
N LYS A 67 11.29 10.48 -0.70
CA LYS A 67 10.91 10.82 -2.08
C LYS A 67 9.42 10.57 -2.31
N ALA A 68 8.90 9.40 -1.91
CA ALA A 68 7.48 9.08 -2.04
C ALA A 68 6.60 10.05 -1.24
N ILE A 69 6.95 10.35 0.02
CA ILE A 69 6.24 11.34 0.85
C ILE A 69 6.17 12.69 0.12
N ARG A 70 7.30 13.16 -0.46
CA ARG A 70 7.32 14.43 -1.18
C ARG A 70 6.45 14.42 -2.44
N ARG A 71 6.44 13.33 -3.22
CA ARG A 71 5.59 13.21 -4.42
C ARG A 71 4.11 13.22 -4.05
N ILE A 72 3.73 12.36 -3.09
CA ILE A 72 2.33 12.21 -2.66
C ILE A 72 1.78 13.49 -2.04
N LEU A 73 2.57 14.20 -1.23
CA LEU A 73 2.13 15.41 -0.54
C LEU A 73 2.34 16.69 -1.36
N GLY A 74 3.14 16.64 -2.40
CA GLY A 74 3.51 17.80 -3.23
C GLY A 74 2.63 18.03 -4.45
N ASN A 75 1.69 17.12 -4.74
CA ASN A 75 0.82 17.19 -5.91
C ASN A 75 -0.65 17.07 -5.49
N ASP A 76 -1.49 17.96 -5.98
CA ASP A 76 -2.94 17.93 -5.69
C ASP A 76 -3.65 16.82 -6.47
N GLU A 77 -3.28 16.61 -7.75
CA GLU A 77 -3.63 15.48 -8.58
C GLU A 77 -2.38 14.63 -8.83
N TRP A 78 -2.42 13.33 -8.49
CA TRP A 78 -1.27 12.44 -8.64
C TRP A 78 -1.70 10.98 -8.65
N TYR A 79 -1.07 10.19 -9.51
CA TYR A 79 -1.26 8.76 -9.55
C TYR A 79 0.08 8.05 -9.28
N GLU A 80 0.27 7.54 -8.07
CA GLU A 80 1.47 6.84 -7.63
C GLU A 80 1.24 5.34 -7.55
N VAL A 81 2.20 4.54 -8.02
CA VAL A 81 2.25 3.10 -7.77
C VAL A 81 3.53 2.78 -7.01
N LEU A 82 3.39 2.18 -5.83
CA LEU A 82 4.50 1.78 -4.96
C LEU A 82 4.64 0.26 -5.01
N SER A 83 5.54 -0.24 -5.85
CA SER A 83 5.93 -1.65 -5.88
C SER A 83 7.19 -1.84 -5.05
N TRP A 84 7.04 -1.60 -3.75
CA TRP A 84 8.14 -1.84 -2.81
C TRP A 84 8.07 -3.25 -2.27
N SER A 85 9.22 -3.87 -2.06
CA SER A 85 9.32 -5.19 -1.48
C SER A 85 8.61 -5.27 -0.11
N ARG A 86 8.32 -6.47 0.34
CA ARG A 86 7.92 -6.68 1.75
C ARG A 86 8.93 -6.05 2.69
N GLU A 87 8.49 -5.64 3.87
CA GLU A 87 9.29 -5.01 4.93
C GLU A 87 9.78 -3.58 4.64
N LEU A 88 9.42 -2.97 3.52
CA LEU A 88 9.77 -1.58 3.18
C LEU A 88 8.68 -0.55 3.54
N ALA A 89 7.66 -0.95 4.33
CA ALA A 89 6.65 -0.07 4.95
C ALA A 89 5.79 0.77 3.97
N LYS A 90 5.51 0.29 2.75
CA LYS A 90 4.70 1.03 1.74
C LYS A 90 3.34 1.49 2.28
N SER A 91 2.52 0.58 2.79
CA SER A 91 1.18 0.89 3.33
C SER A 91 1.23 1.88 4.49
N THR A 92 2.25 1.73 5.35
CA THR A 92 2.47 2.62 6.50
C THR A 92 2.83 4.04 6.07
N VAL A 93 3.71 4.19 5.08
CA VAL A 93 4.08 5.51 4.53
C VAL A 93 2.89 6.19 3.88
N VAL A 94 2.08 5.43 3.14
CA VAL A 94 0.85 5.97 2.53
C VAL A 94 -0.15 6.38 3.61
N MET A 95 -0.33 5.58 4.67
CA MET A 95 -1.16 5.96 5.82
C MET A 95 -0.72 7.31 6.40
N PHE A 96 0.56 7.54 6.62
CA PHE A 96 1.07 8.81 7.13
C PHE A 96 0.71 9.98 6.22
N CYS A 97 0.90 9.82 4.91
CA CYS A 97 0.57 10.86 3.94
C CYS A 97 -0.92 11.19 3.96
N VAL A 98 -1.79 10.18 4.00
CA VAL A 98 -3.23 10.36 4.02
C VAL A 98 -3.69 10.99 5.33
N MET A 99 -3.15 10.56 6.48
CA MET A 99 -3.43 11.20 7.78
C MET A 99 -3.01 12.67 7.79
N TYR A 100 -1.85 12.99 7.22
CA TYR A 100 -1.41 14.37 7.05
C TYR A 100 -2.40 15.18 6.20
N LEU A 101 -2.79 14.67 5.03
CA LEU A 101 -3.72 15.34 4.12
C LEU A 101 -5.10 15.56 4.75
N ALA A 102 -5.60 14.58 5.51
CA ALA A 102 -6.86 14.67 6.22
C ALA A 102 -6.82 15.72 7.35
N LEU A 103 -5.82 15.64 8.23
CA LEU A 103 -5.69 16.53 9.39
C LEU A 103 -5.37 17.98 9.01
N THR A 104 -4.68 18.19 7.89
CA THR A 104 -4.43 19.54 7.35
C THR A 104 -5.57 20.08 6.47
N GLY A 105 -6.65 19.29 6.28
CA GLY A 105 -7.83 19.69 5.50
C GLY A 105 -7.62 19.73 3.98
N LYS A 106 -6.51 19.19 3.49
CA LYS A 106 -6.19 19.16 2.05
C LYS A 106 -7.00 18.14 1.27
N LYS A 107 -7.40 17.03 1.91
CA LYS A 107 -8.26 15.99 1.35
C LYS A 107 -9.39 15.66 2.32
N LYS A 108 -10.57 15.28 1.78
CA LYS A 108 -11.81 15.18 2.56
C LYS A 108 -12.54 13.85 2.42
N ASN A 109 -12.18 13.01 1.46
CA ASN A 109 -12.92 11.78 1.21
C ASN A 109 -12.01 10.68 0.69
N VAL A 110 -11.62 9.78 1.59
CA VAL A 110 -10.67 8.69 1.36
C VAL A 110 -11.40 7.37 1.16
N MET A 111 -11.17 6.70 0.05
CA MET A 111 -11.61 5.33 -0.18
C MET A 111 -10.41 4.38 -0.25
N LEU A 112 -10.49 3.29 0.51
CA LEU A 112 -9.47 2.25 0.56
C LEU A 112 -10.05 0.96 -0.03
N ALA A 113 -9.41 0.42 -1.06
CA ALA A 113 -9.77 -0.86 -1.68
C ALA A 113 -8.71 -1.93 -1.40
N SER A 114 -9.14 -3.16 -1.20
CA SER A 114 -8.28 -4.34 -1.08
C SER A 114 -8.94 -5.56 -1.73
N ALA A 115 -8.23 -6.70 -1.79
CA ALA A 115 -8.73 -7.95 -2.37
C ALA A 115 -10.06 -8.39 -1.76
N THR A 116 -10.24 -8.23 -0.46
CA THR A 116 -11.46 -8.61 0.28
C THR A 116 -11.94 -7.49 1.19
N GLN A 117 -13.22 -7.56 1.61
CA GLN A 117 -13.77 -6.59 2.57
C GLN A 117 -13.03 -6.63 3.91
N ASP A 118 -12.67 -7.82 4.40
CA ASP A 118 -11.94 -7.97 5.66
C ASP A 118 -10.50 -7.44 5.57
N SER A 119 -9.85 -7.57 4.43
CA SER A 119 -8.55 -6.96 4.20
C SER A 119 -8.65 -5.43 4.14
N ALA A 120 -9.69 -4.89 3.48
CA ALA A 120 -9.93 -3.45 3.44
C ALA A 120 -10.21 -2.86 4.83
N LYS A 121 -10.96 -3.55 5.69
CA LYS A 121 -11.16 -3.18 7.10
C LYS A 121 -9.84 -3.10 7.86
N ARG A 122 -9.00 -4.15 7.73
CA ARG A 122 -7.67 -4.16 8.36
C ARG A 122 -6.77 -3.02 7.91
N LEU A 123 -6.89 -2.57 6.68
CA LEU A 123 -6.19 -1.37 6.19
C LEU A 123 -6.73 -0.08 6.81
N LEU A 124 -8.02 -0.04 7.16
CA LEU A 124 -8.66 1.11 7.79
C LEU A 124 -8.35 1.21 9.30
N ASP A 125 -8.10 0.08 9.97
CA ASP A 125 -7.87 0.01 11.41
C ASP A 125 -6.77 0.94 11.94
N PRO A 126 -5.58 1.07 11.32
CA PRO A 126 -4.56 1.99 11.79
C PRO A 126 -4.99 3.46 11.78
N TYR A 127 -5.78 3.89 10.80
CA TYR A 127 -6.33 5.25 10.75
C TYR A 127 -7.28 5.49 11.92
N ARG A 128 -8.21 4.55 12.12
CA ARG A 128 -9.21 4.63 13.19
C ARG A 128 -8.55 4.61 14.56
N ALA A 129 -7.60 3.71 14.80
CA ALA A 129 -6.88 3.60 16.06
C ALA A 129 -6.10 4.88 16.41
N ASN A 130 -5.43 5.49 15.42
CA ASN A 130 -4.72 6.75 15.64
C ASN A 130 -5.68 7.91 15.95
N PHE A 131 -6.81 8.02 15.27
CA PHE A 131 -7.82 9.02 15.61
C PHE A 131 -8.43 8.80 16.99
N GLU A 132 -8.58 7.54 17.43
CA GLU A 132 -9.12 7.19 18.75
C GLU A 132 -8.12 7.37 19.89
N ALA A 133 -6.83 7.09 19.67
CA ALA A 133 -5.89 6.91 20.77
C ALA A 133 -4.65 7.81 20.75
N ASN A 134 -4.30 8.41 19.60
CA ASN A 134 -3.09 9.21 19.49
C ASN A 134 -3.22 10.55 20.25
N GLY A 135 -2.51 10.65 21.38
CA GLY A 135 -2.58 11.80 22.25
C GLY A 135 -2.09 13.09 21.59
N ARG A 136 -1.06 13.02 20.74
CA ARG A 136 -0.54 14.18 20.02
C ARG A 136 -1.52 14.68 18.96
N ILE A 137 -2.18 13.78 18.21
CA ILE A 137 -3.24 14.18 17.26
C ILE A 137 -4.36 14.90 18.01
N LYS A 138 -4.84 14.37 19.13
CA LYS A 138 -5.87 15.02 19.94
C LYS A 138 -5.44 16.39 20.46
N ALA A 139 -4.20 16.52 20.91
CA ALA A 139 -3.70 17.78 21.47
C ALA A 139 -3.52 18.88 20.41
N TYR A 140 -3.17 18.52 19.17
CA TYR A 140 -2.84 19.47 18.10
C TYR A 140 -4.00 19.74 17.13
N TYR A 141 -4.86 18.74 16.90
CA TYR A 141 -5.97 18.81 15.95
C TYR A 141 -7.35 18.60 16.61
N GLY A 142 -7.38 18.37 17.92
CA GLY A 142 -8.60 18.10 18.65
C GLY A 142 -9.06 16.64 18.56
N GLU A 143 -10.14 16.35 19.28
CA GLU A 143 -10.79 15.04 19.28
C GLU A 143 -11.37 14.73 17.91
N GLN A 144 -11.03 13.57 17.35
CA GLN A 144 -11.41 13.22 15.97
C GLN A 144 -12.59 12.27 15.88
N VAL A 145 -12.92 11.55 16.95
CA VAL A 145 -14.03 10.59 16.98
C VAL A 145 -15.38 11.32 16.87
N ASN A 146 -16.17 10.90 15.88
CA ASN A 146 -17.53 11.36 15.67
C ASN A 146 -18.49 10.18 15.87
N LEU A 147 -19.13 10.11 17.05
CA LEU A 147 -19.99 8.98 17.45
C LEU A 147 -21.18 8.71 16.52
N GLY A 148 -21.62 9.71 15.76
CA GLY A 148 -22.72 9.55 14.78
C GLY A 148 -22.29 8.87 13.48
N SER A 149 -20.98 8.71 13.23
CA SER A 149 -20.45 8.14 11.99
C SER A 149 -19.09 7.48 12.26
N TRP A 150 -19.09 6.36 13.00
CA TRP A 150 -17.85 5.68 13.41
C TRP A 150 -18.05 4.16 13.46
N THR A 151 -17.74 3.50 12.34
CA THR A 151 -17.82 2.06 12.21
C THR A 151 -16.48 1.44 11.81
N ASP A 152 -16.41 0.13 11.70
CA ASP A 152 -15.22 -0.59 11.26
C ASP A 152 -15.00 -0.57 9.73
N THR A 153 -16.04 -0.17 8.99
CA THR A 153 -15.97 -0.08 7.52
C THR A 153 -15.91 1.36 7.01
N GLU A 154 -16.47 2.30 7.78
CA GLU A 154 -16.48 3.71 7.41
C GLU A 154 -16.62 4.61 8.63
N PHE A 155 -16.01 5.78 8.56
CA PHE A 155 -16.18 6.83 9.55
C PHE A 155 -15.92 8.22 8.96
N ILE A 156 -16.46 9.24 9.62
CA ILE A 156 -16.15 10.65 9.33
C ILE A 156 -15.47 11.24 10.57
N ALA A 157 -14.21 11.64 10.43
CA ALA A 157 -13.47 12.28 11.50
C ALA A 157 -13.95 13.74 11.70
N LYS A 158 -13.77 14.29 12.92
CA LYS A 158 -14.20 15.67 13.20
C LYS A 158 -13.43 16.74 12.41
N CYS A 159 -12.28 16.40 11.82
CA CYS A 159 -11.62 17.26 10.82
C CYS A 159 -12.41 17.38 9.50
N GLY A 160 -13.52 16.64 9.35
CA GLY A 160 -14.38 16.64 8.17
C GLY A 160 -13.98 15.64 7.10
N CYS A 161 -12.93 14.84 7.31
CA CYS A 161 -12.52 13.82 6.36
C CYS A 161 -13.25 12.50 6.59
N ALA A 162 -13.85 11.96 5.52
CA ALA A 162 -14.46 10.63 5.52
C ALA A 162 -13.46 9.57 5.10
N PHE A 163 -13.60 8.38 5.68
CA PHE A 163 -12.81 7.19 5.36
C PHE A 163 -13.74 6.01 5.13
N ARG A 164 -13.53 5.27 4.07
CA ARG A 164 -14.32 4.08 3.74
C ARG A 164 -13.45 2.96 3.20
N ALA A 165 -13.63 1.75 3.76
CA ALA A 165 -12.99 0.51 3.30
C ALA A 165 -13.93 -0.30 2.42
N ILE A 166 -13.44 -0.78 1.26
CA ILE A 166 -14.22 -1.55 0.32
C ILE A 166 -13.40 -2.72 -0.25
N GLY A 167 -13.99 -3.91 -0.23
CA GLY A 167 -13.42 -5.08 -0.89
C GLY A 167 -13.72 -5.10 -2.39
N ALA A 168 -12.81 -5.66 -3.19
CA ALA A 168 -13.01 -5.87 -4.61
C ALA A 168 -14.35 -6.57 -4.90
N GLY A 169 -15.04 -6.14 -5.95
CA GLY A 169 -16.35 -6.67 -6.34
C GLY A 169 -17.55 -6.06 -5.60
N ASN A 170 -17.35 -5.35 -4.49
CA ASN A 170 -18.43 -4.66 -3.79
C ASN A 170 -18.81 -3.35 -4.49
N ALA A 171 -20.07 -2.91 -4.35
CA ALA A 171 -20.51 -1.68 -4.99
C ALA A 171 -20.14 -0.44 -4.15
N PRO A 172 -19.31 0.50 -4.66
CA PRO A 172 -18.88 1.70 -3.94
C PRO A 172 -19.96 2.81 -3.96
N ARG A 173 -21.24 2.43 -4.05
CA ARG A 173 -22.35 3.40 -4.16
C ARG A 173 -22.49 4.21 -2.87
N GLY A 174 -22.87 5.50 -3.02
CA GLY A 174 -23.07 6.39 -1.88
C GLY A 174 -21.75 6.90 -1.26
N SER A 175 -20.66 6.89 -2.00
CA SER A 175 -19.31 7.27 -1.54
C SER A 175 -19.07 8.78 -1.37
N ARG A 176 -20.10 9.61 -1.48
CA ARG A 176 -19.98 11.05 -1.24
C ARG A 176 -19.89 11.34 0.26
N ASN A 177 -19.01 12.25 0.62
CA ASN A 177 -18.99 12.92 1.92
C ASN A 177 -19.54 14.33 1.70
N GLU A 178 -20.77 14.58 2.14
CA GLU A 178 -21.52 15.81 1.81
C GLU A 178 -21.56 16.06 0.30
N ALA A 179 -20.93 17.15 -0.17
CA ALA A 179 -20.81 17.49 -1.59
C ALA A 179 -19.55 16.91 -2.25
N VAL A 180 -18.60 16.34 -1.47
CA VAL A 180 -17.27 15.93 -1.95
C VAL A 180 -17.30 14.46 -2.41
N ARG A 181 -16.94 14.22 -3.67
CA ARG A 181 -16.63 12.88 -4.16
C ARG A 181 -15.30 12.41 -3.59
N PRO A 182 -14.99 11.10 -3.62
CA PRO A 182 -13.66 10.62 -3.24
C PRO A 182 -12.55 11.40 -3.94
N ASP A 183 -11.67 12.00 -3.14
CA ASP A 183 -10.52 12.79 -3.57
C ASP A 183 -9.18 12.12 -3.21
N VAL A 184 -9.27 10.95 -2.52
CA VAL A 184 -8.16 10.01 -2.34
C VAL A 184 -8.66 8.60 -2.61
N LEU A 185 -8.03 7.90 -3.53
CA LEU A 185 -8.27 6.49 -3.83
C LEU A 185 -7.02 5.67 -3.49
N LEU A 186 -7.12 4.81 -2.49
CA LEU A 186 -6.05 3.92 -2.09
C LEU A 186 -6.39 2.49 -2.49
N VAL A 187 -5.43 1.79 -3.05
CA VAL A 187 -5.54 0.36 -3.36
C VAL A 187 -4.33 -0.34 -2.75
N ASP A 188 -4.56 -1.29 -1.86
CA ASP A 188 -3.49 -2.00 -1.18
C ASP A 188 -3.84 -3.49 -1.03
N ASP A 189 -2.81 -4.35 -1.18
CA ASP A 189 -2.95 -5.81 -1.15
C ASP A 189 -4.14 -6.31 -2.01
N TYR A 190 -4.21 -5.79 -3.24
CA TYR A 190 -5.35 -6.01 -4.13
C TYR A 190 -5.24 -7.32 -4.92
N ASP A 191 -4.04 -7.66 -5.38
CA ASP A 191 -3.77 -8.89 -6.11
C ASP A 191 -3.43 -10.04 -5.15
N THR A 192 -3.97 -11.23 -5.42
CA THR A 192 -3.60 -12.47 -4.73
C THR A 192 -2.93 -13.44 -5.70
N ASP A 193 -2.14 -14.37 -5.16
CA ASP A 193 -1.51 -15.42 -5.95
C ASP A 193 -2.52 -16.28 -6.69
N GLU A 194 -3.65 -16.54 -6.07
CA GLU A 194 -4.73 -17.33 -6.64
C GLU A 194 -5.37 -16.60 -7.82
N ASP A 195 -5.67 -15.31 -7.65
CA ASP A 195 -6.25 -14.48 -8.72
C ASP A 195 -5.33 -14.43 -9.94
N CYS A 196 -4.03 -14.27 -9.72
CA CYS A 196 -3.03 -14.15 -10.79
C CYS A 196 -2.82 -15.43 -11.63
N ARG A 197 -3.35 -16.57 -11.18
CA ARG A 197 -3.35 -17.81 -11.97
C ARG A 197 -4.43 -17.81 -13.05
N ASN A 198 -5.41 -16.93 -12.98
CA ASN A 198 -6.52 -16.86 -13.90
C ASN A 198 -6.66 -15.46 -14.49
N PRO A 199 -6.29 -15.25 -15.77
CA PRO A 199 -6.39 -13.95 -16.44
C PRO A 199 -7.81 -13.35 -16.44
N ASP A 200 -8.86 -14.20 -16.47
CA ASP A 200 -10.25 -13.72 -16.44
C ASP A 200 -10.60 -13.11 -15.07
N ILE A 201 -10.02 -13.62 -13.99
CA ILE A 201 -10.20 -13.03 -12.65
C ILE A 201 -9.50 -11.69 -12.58
N ILE A 202 -8.27 -11.58 -13.05
CA ILE A 202 -7.53 -10.31 -13.12
C ILE A 202 -8.30 -9.32 -13.96
N GLN A 203 -8.83 -9.73 -15.12
CA GLN A 203 -9.65 -8.82 -15.96
C GLN A 203 -10.90 -8.33 -15.22
N LYS A 204 -11.65 -9.20 -14.55
CA LYS A 204 -12.83 -8.82 -13.76
C LYS A 204 -12.49 -7.86 -12.62
N LYS A 205 -11.38 -8.07 -11.93
CA LYS A 205 -10.91 -7.17 -10.85
C LYS A 205 -10.51 -5.82 -11.42
N TRP A 206 -9.84 -5.79 -12.57
CA TRP A 206 -9.47 -4.56 -13.27
C TRP A 206 -10.69 -3.79 -13.75
N ASP A 207 -11.66 -4.47 -14.37
CA ASP A 207 -12.93 -3.86 -14.80
C ASP A 207 -13.68 -3.26 -13.62
N TRP A 208 -13.71 -3.94 -12.47
CA TRP A 208 -14.31 -3.39 -11.25
C TRP A 208 -13.57 -2.14 -10.76
N TYR A 209 -12.24 -2.16 -10.80
CA TYR A 209 -11.45 -0.99 -10.44
C TYR A 209 -11.80 0.20 -11.33
N GLU A 210 -11.79 0.05 -12.63
CA GLU A 210 -12.07 1.14 -13.57
C GLU A 210 -13.52 1.63 -13.52
N GLN A 211 -14.46 0.70 -13.59
CA GLN A 211 -15.89 1.00 -13.78
C GLN A 211 -16.61 1.35 -12.47
N ALA A 212 -16.17 0.83 -11.35
CA ALA A 212 -16.82 1.03 -10.06
C ALA A 212 -15.98 1.92 -9.13
N PHE A 213 -14.75 1.55 -8.83
CA PHE A 213 -13.93 2.22 -7.82
C PHE A 213 -13.35 3.55 -8.33
N TYR A 214 -12.61 3.52 -9.43
CA TYR A 214 -12.03 4.73 -10.05
C TYR A 214 -13.12 5.73 -10.48
N ALA A 215 -14.24 5.26 -11.00
CA ALA A 215 -15.37 6.09 -11.41
C ALA A 215 -16.07 6.85 -10.26
N THR A 216 -15.71 6.60 -8.99
CA THR A 216 -16.25 7.37 -7.85
C THR A 216 -15.67 8.77 -7.75
N ARG A 217 -14.46 8.99 -8.29
CA ARG A 217 -13.78 10.30 -8.25
C ARG A 217 -14.55 11.40 -8.98
N SER A 218 -14.21 12.64 -8.70
CA SER A 218 -14.65 13.78 -9.52
C SER A 218 -13.88 13.83 -10.84
N ILE A 219 -14.50 14.38 -11.87
CA ILE A 219 -13.81 14.69 -13.14
C ILE A 219 -13.14 16.07 -13.04
N SER A 220 -13.74 16.99 -12.28
CA SER A 220 -13.33 18.40 -12.21
C SER A 220 -12.45 18.74 -11.01
N GLU A 221 -12.36 17.83 -10.03
CA GLU A 221 -11.59 18.07 -8.81
C GLU A 221 -10.39 17.13 -8.74
N PRO A 222 -9.24 17.62 -8.24
CA PRO A 222 -8.02 16.83 -8.19
C PRO A 222 -8.15 15.63 -7.25
N THR A 223 -7.69 14.47 -7.71
CA THR A 223 -7.75 13.20 -6.97
C THR A 223 -6.34 12.62 -6.82
N LEU A 224 -6.00 12.25 -5.61
CA LEU A 224 -4.81 11.45 -5.32
C LEU A 224 -5.15 9.96 -5.45
N ILE A 225 -4.39 9.24 -6.27
CA ILE A 225 -4.52 7.78 -6.42
C ILE A 225 -3.21 7.14 -6.00
N VAL A 226 -3.25 6.19 -5.09
CA VAL A 226 -2.06 5.45 -4.65
C VAL A 226 -2.35 3.95 -4.66
N TRP A 227 -1.50 3.22 -5.36
CA TRP A 227 -1.47 1.76 -5.34
C TRP A 227 -0.26 1.27 -4.55
N CYS A 228 -0.50 0.34 -3.65
CA CYS A 228 0.53 -0.38 -2.92
C CYS A 228 0.44 -1.87 -3.27
N GLY A 229 1.50 -2.44 -3.80
CA GLY A 229 1.50 -3.87 -4.11
C GLY A 229 2.79 -4.32 -4.77
N ASN A 230 3.22 -5.53 -4.44
CA ASN A 230 4.32 -6.17 -5.13
C ASN A 230 3.87 -6.62 -6.52
N ILE A 231 4.80 -6.64 -7.47
CA ILE A 231 4.55 -7.26 -8.79
C ILE A 231 4.69 -8.77 -8.62
N ILE A 232 3.54 -9.43 -8.39
CA ILE A 232 3.50 -10.87 -8.09
C ILE A 232 3.28 -11.76 -9.30
N ALA A 233 2.85 -11.16 -10.42
CA ALA A 233 2.70 -11.82 -11.71
C ALA A 233 2.97 -10.80 -12.83
N ARG A 234 3.25 -11.29 -14.06
CA ARG A 234 3.43 -10.41 -15.22
C ARG A 234 2.14 -9.66 -15.57
N ASP A 235 0.99 -10.33 -15.47
CA ASP A 235 -0.33 -9.71 -15.56
C ASP A 235 -0.98 -9.76 -14.17
N CYS A 236 -0.99 -8.62 -13.50
CA CYS A 236 -1.69 -8.37 -12.25
C CYS A 236 -2.19 -6.92 -12.24
N CYS A 237 -3.13 -6.60 -11.38
CA CYS A 237 -3.74 -5.26 -11.36
C CYS A 237 -2.72 -4.16 -11.03
N VAL A 238 -1.78 -4.44 -10.13
CA VAL A 238 -0.67 -3.51 -9.82
C VAL A 238 0.18 -3.20 -11.05
N ALA A 239 0.51 -4.21 -11.88
CA ALA A 239 1.27 -4.00 -13.11
C ALA A 239 0.48 -3.18 -14.14
N ARG A 240 -0.83 -3.41 -14.25
CA ARG A 240 -1.73 -2.59 -15.09
C ARG A 240 -1.82 -1.15 -14.59
N ALA A 241 -2.00 -0.95 -13.29
CA ALA A 241 -2.02 0.38 -12.67
C ALA A 241 -0.73 1.15 -12.93
N ALA A 242 0.42 0.46 -12.89
CA ALA A 242 1.73 1.05 -13.16
C ALA A 242 1.87 1.63 -14.58
N THR A 243 1.12 1.10 -15.56
CA THR A 243 1.12 1.65 -16.93
C THR A 243 0.36 2.96 -17.07
N LEU A 244 -0.50 3.28 -16.11
CA LEU A 244 -1.35 4.47 -16.10
C LEU A 244 -0.84 5.54 -15.12
N ALA A 245 0.09 5.18 -14.24
CA ALA A 245 0.57 6.05 -13.18
C ALA A 245 1.46 7.18 -13.69
N ASP A 246 1.37 8.35 -13.04
CA ASP A 246 2.35 9.44 -13.22
C ASP A 246 3.75 9.02 -12.74
N HIS A 247 3.80 8.14 -11.74
CA HIS A 247 5.05 7.59 -11.24
C HIS A 247 4.88 6.15 -10.71
N HIS A 248 5.74 5.25 -11.18
CA HIS A 248 5.89 3.90 -10.67
C HIS A 248 7.22 3.76 -9.94
N ASP A 249 7.18 3.55 -8.63
CA ASP A 249 8.35 3.44 -7.76
C ASP A 249 8.60 1.97 -7.39
N ILE A 250 9.63 1.37 -7.98
CA ILE A 250 10.02 -0.01 -7.68
C ILE A 250 11.21 0.05 -6.73
N VAL A 251 11.05 -0.51 -5.52
CA VAL A 251 12.12 -0.64 -4.54
C VAL A 251 12.21 -2.08 -4.06
N ASN A 252 13.31 -2.72 -4.37
CA ASN A 252 13.59 -4.07 -3.94
C ASN A 252 14.25 -4.07 -2.55
N ILE A 253 14.28 -5.22 -1.88
CA ILE A 253 14.90 -5.34 -0.55
C ILE A 253 16.41 -5.03 -0.61
N ARG A 254 17.06 -5.33 -1.74
CA ARG A 254 18.43 -4.95 -2.05
C ARG A 254 18.49 -4.13 -3.34
N ASP A 255 19.44 -3.21 -3.40
CA ASP A 255 19.74 -2.45 -4.61
C ASP A 255 20.49 -3.32 -5.65
N LYS A 256 20.85 -2.69 -6.78
CA LYS A 256 21.59 -3.33 -7.88
C LYS A 256 23.01 -3.81 -7.48
N ASP A 257 23.57 -3.22 -6.43
CA ASP A 257 24.90 -3.55 -5.93
C ASP A 257 24.83 -4.61 -4.81
N GLY A 258 23.62 -5.09 -4.48
CA GLY A 258 23.36 -6.14 -3.50
C GLY A 258 23.23 -5.65 -2.07
N HIS A 259 23.21 -4.35 -1.83
CA HIS A 259 23.08 -3.76 -0.50
C HIS A 259 21.61 -3.53 -0.12
N SER A 260 21.32 -3.63 1.17
CA SER A 260 20.00 -3.32 1.71
C SER A 260 19.56 -1.90 1.33
N THR A 261 18.34 -1.76 0.84
CA THR A 261 17.75 -0.45 0.51
C THR A 261 17.29 0.33 1.75
N TRP A 262 17.15 -0.35 2.89
CA TRP A 262 16.84 0.25 4.19
C TRP A 262 17.67 -0.41 5.32
N PRO A 263 18.99 -0.16 5.35
CA PRO A 263 19.90 -0.85 6.28
C PRO A 263 19.63 -0.55 7.76
N GLU A 264 19.03 0.61 8.06
CA GLU A 264 18.68 0.97 9.45
C GLU A 264 17.64 0.01 10.07
N LYS A 265 16.82 -0.65 9.25
CA LYS A 265 15.83 -1.65 9.68
C LYS A 265 16.24 -3.06 9.29
N ASN A 266 16.57 -3.24 8.03
CA ASN A 266 16.80 -4.53 7.38
C ASN A 266 18.29 -4.70 7.09
N THR A 267 19.06 -5.21 8.07
CA THR A 267 20.49 -5.50 7.85
C THR A 267 20.67 -6.64 6.85
N GLU A 268 21.86 -6.74 6.25
CA GLU A 268 22.18 -7.83 5.31
C GLU A 268 21.96 -9.21 5.94
N GLU A 269 22.33 -9.38 7.21
CA GLU A 269 22.16 -10.64 7.95
C GLU A 269 20.67 -10.98 8.15
N HIS A 270 19.82 -9.99 8.46
CA HIS A 270 18.38 -10.19 8.58
C HIS A 270 17.77 -10.62 7.25
N ILE A 271 18.14 -9.95 6.15
CA ILE A 271 17.68 -10.27 4.80
C ILE A 271 18.09 -11.70 4.43
N ASP A 272 19.37 -12.06 4.60
CA ASP A 272 19.88 -13.38 4.31
C ASP A 272 19.18 -14.48 5.11
N THR A 273 18.90 -14.20 6.38
CA THR A 273 18.22 -15.15 7.27
C THR A 273 16.81 -15.46 6.78
N VAL A 274 16.10 -14.46 6.23
CA VAL A 274 14.76 -14.65 5.66
C VAL A 274 14.85 -15.36 4.30
N LEU A 275 15.71 -14.87 3.39
CA LEU A 275 15.78 -15.39 2.03
C LEU A 275 16.25 -16.84 1.96
N ARG A 276 17.10 -17.32 2.89
CA ARG A 276 17.51 -18.73 2.97
C ARG A 276 16.38 -19.68 3.35
N LYS A 277 15.25 -19.20 3.88
CA LYS A 277 14.12 -20.01 4.35
C LYS A 277 12.98 -20.13 3.33
N ILE A 278 13.11 -19.49 2.19
CA ILE A 278 12.09 -19.47 1.14
C ILE A 278 12.68 -19.89 -0.21
N SER A 279 11.85 -20.30 -1.14
CA SER A 279 12.28 -20.64 -2.51
C SER A 279 12.81 -19.39 -3.24
N ALA A 280 13.67 -19.61 -4.22
CA ALA A 280 14.18 -18.53 -5.08
C ALA A 280 13.02 -17.81 -5.81
N ALA A 281 12.01 -18.55 -6.27
CA ALA A 281 10.83 -17.97 -6.91
C ALA A 281 10.04 -17.06 -5.96
N SER A 282 9.80 -17.50 -4.71
CA SER A 282 9.16 -16.68 -3.69
C SER A 282 9.99 -15.44 -3.35
N ALA A 283 11.31 -15.58 -3.24
CA ALA A 283 12.20 -14.46 -3.00
C ALA A 283 12.12 -13.42 -4.13
N GLN A 284 12.20 -13.86 -5.38
CA GLN A 284 12.12 -12.98 -6.56
C GLN A 284 10.81 -12.21 -6.61
N LYS A 285 9.70 -12.84 -6.28
CA LYS A 285 8.37 -12.27 -6.29
C LYS A 285 8.14 -11.27 -5.16
N GLU A 286 8.43 -11.67 -3.92
CA GLU A 286 8.06 -10.91 -2.73
C GLU A 286 9.06 -9.81 -2.36
N TYR A 287 10.34 -10.03 -2.72
CA TYR A 287 11.41 -9.14 -2.31
C TYR A 287 12.13 -8.42 -3.46
N TYR A 288 11.88 -8.85 -4.72
CA TYR A 288 12.54 -8.25 -5.88
C TYR A 288 11.59 -7.80 -7.00
N ASN A 289 10.27 -7.87 -6.78
CA ASN A 289 9.25 -7.49 -7.78
C ASN A 289 9.49 -8.12 -9.16
N ASN A 290 10.06 -9.32 -9.18
CA ASN A 290 10.43 -10.05 -10.38
C ASN A 290 9.74 -11.44 -10.38
N PRO A 291 8.46 -11.51 -10.79
CA PRO A 291 7.73 -12.77 -10.82
C PRO A 291 8.33 -13.71 -11.86
N VAL A 292 9.02 -14.74 -11.39
CA VAL A 292 9.52 -15.85 -12.20
C VAL A 292 8.53 -17.01 -12.13
N THR A 293 8.15 -17.51 -13.29
CA THR A 293 7.38 -18.74 -13.38
C THR A 293 8.36 -19.90 -13.32
N GLU A 294 8.29 -20.70 -12.26
CA GLU A 294 9.01 -21.99 -12.25
C GLU A 294 8.38 -22.88 -13.32
N GLY A 295 9.19 -23.34 -14.28
CA GLY A 295 8.75 -24.34 -15.22
C GLY A 295 8.54 -25.67 -14.49
N GLU A 296 7.42 -26.34 -14.71
CA GLU A 296 7.15 -27.67 -14.14
C GLU A 296 8.20 -28.72 -14.59
N VAL A 297 8.82 -28.51 -15.74
CA VAL A 297 9.77 -29.45 -16.37
C VAL A 297 11.22 -29.04 -16.18
N PHE A 298 11.51 -27.73 -16.24
CA PHE A 298 12.88 -27.19 -16.14
C PHE A 298 13.06 -26.41 -14.85
N LYS A 299 13.73 -27.01 -13.87
CA LYS A 299 14.02 -26.39 -12.57
C LYS A 299 15.28 -25.52 -12.61
N GLU A 300 16.18 -25.79 -13.54
CA GLU A 300 17.41 -25.06 -13.74
C GLU A 300 17.59 -24.75 -15.22
N ILE A 301 17.96 -23.51 -15.55
CA ILE A 301 18.28 -23.06 -16.89
C ILE A 301 19.71 -22.56 -16.90
N THR A 302 20.57 -23.24 -17.64
CA THR A 302 21.94 -22.79 -17.86
C THR A 302 22.00 -22.01 -19.17
N TYR A 303 22.41 -20.75 -19.10
CA TYR A 303 22.63 -19.92 -20.29
C TYR A 303 24.04 -20.16 -20.80
N GLY A 304 24.15 -20.52 -22.07
CA GLY A 304 25.41 -20.74 -22.74
C GLY A 304 25.44 -20.08 -24.12
N ARG A 305 26.62 -19.82 -24.65
CA ARG A 305 26.77 -19.36 -26.02
C ARG A 305 26.64 -20.57 -26.97
N VAL A 306 25.67 -20.51 -27.89
CA VAL A 306 25.55 -21.53 -28.95
C VAL A 306 26.79 -21.49 -29.83
N PRO A 307 27.49 -22.61 -30.02
CA PRO A 307 28.64 -22.65 -30.95
C PRO A 307 28.22 -22.29 -32.38
N ASP A 308 29.14 -21.86 -33.19
CA ASP A 308 28.88 -21.56 -34.60
C ASP A 308 28.26 -22.80 -35.29
N LEU A 309 27.11 -22.59 -35.94
CA LEU A 309 26.33 -23.64 -36.58
C LEU A 309 27.17 -24.45 -37.58
N LYS A 310 28.22 -23.87 -38.21
CA LYS A 310 29.17 -24.53 -39.09
C LYS A 310 30.00 -25.62 -38.42
N LYS A 311 30.02 -25.66 -37.09
CA LYS A 311 30.74 -26.72 -36.33
C LYS A 311 29.97 -27.99 -36.16
N PHE A 312 28.69 -28.00 -36.53
CA PHE A 312 27.84 -29.21 -36.45
C PHE A 312 27.82 -29.96 -37.78
N PRO A 313 27.97 -31.27 -37.79
CA PRO A 313 28.02 -32.07 -39.02
C PRO A 313 26.70 -32.11 -39.79
N PHE A 314 25.59 -31.85 -39.10
CA PHE A 314 24.26 -31.71 -39.68
C PHE A 314 23.38 -30.87 -38.73
N LEU A 315 22.33 -30.26 -39.29
CA LEU A 315 21.32 -29.49 -38.55
C LEU A 315 19.96 -30.14 -38.77
N VAL A 316 19.20 -30.27 -37.70
CA VAL A 316 17.81 -30.73 -37.73
C VAL A 316 16.91 -29.62 -37.24
N ILE A 317 15.91 -29.29 -38.05
CA ILE A 317 14.84 -28.38 -37.64
C ILE A 317 13.67 -29.25 -37.21
N TYR A 318 13.32 -29.21 -35.93
CA TYR A 318 12.15 -29.89 -35.40
C TYR A 318 11.11 -28.81 -35.02
N GLY A 319 9.90 -29.00 -35.51
CA GLY A 319 8.75 -28.13 -35.15
C GLY A 319 7.69 -29.01 -34.51
N ASP A 320 7.32 -28.66 -33.28
CA ASP A 320 6.18 -29.24 -32.59
C ASP A 320 5.11 -28.11 -32.46
N PRO A 321 4.20 -28.00 -33.46
CA PRO A 321 3.16 -26.99 -33.39
C PRO A 321 2.22 -27.35 -32.24
N ALA A 322 2.11 -26.49 -31.26
CA ALA A 322 1.10 -26.62 -30.22
C ALA A 322 -0.27 -26.80 -30.86
N PRO A 323 -1.07 -27.81 -30.46
CA PRO A 323 -2.44 -27.93 -30.94
C PRO A 323 -3.19 -26.64 -30.60
N GLY A 324 -3.69 -25.93 -31.62
CA GLY A 324 -4.50 -24.74 -31.41
C GLY A 324 -5.70 -25.11 -30.53
N GLU A 325 -6.01 -24.27 -29.55
CA GLU A 325 -7.23 -24.40 -28.77
C GLU A 325 -8.42 -24.44 -29.74
N ASN A 326 -9.10 -25.58 -29.82
CA ASN A 326 -10.40 -25.66 -30.46
C ASN A 326 -11.36 -24.83 -29.64
N LYS A 327 -11.60 -23.58 -30.04
CA LYS A 327 -12.78 -22.83 -29.60
C LYS A 327 -14.00 -23.61 -30.04
N SER A 328 -14.51 -24.48 -29.18
CA SER A 328 -15.86 -25.02 -29.33
C SER A 328 -16.84 -23.85 -29.29
N LYS A 329 -17.65 -23.78 -30.31
CA LYS A 329 -18.75 -22.83 -30.49
C LYS A 329 -19.78 -22.95 -29.34
#